data_ffe33f6a28e0741831097c9ad2be838c
#
_entry.id   ffe33f6a28e0741831097c9ad2be838c
#
_cell.length_a   1.000
_cell.length_b   1.000
_cell.length_c   1.000
_cell.angle_alpha   90.00
_cell.angle_beta   90.00
_cell.angle_gamma   90.00
#
_symmetry.space_group_name_H-M   'P 1'
#
loop_
_entity.id
_entity.type
_entity.pdbx_description
1 polymer ?
#
loop_
_entity_poly.entity_id
_entity_poly.type
_entity_poly.pdbx_seq_one_letter_code
_entity_poly.pdbx_strand_id
1 'polypeptide(L)'
;MSPTAGATVLPLGDRAMLIRFADTLSDEANRSAIMLARALEADPPAGVLEIAPGLVSVLLRLEATADFGRVRGEVMLRNEFAQFSPGVEHRVPVRFDGDDLAEVAARLSLSRQDFIERHNRAPLRVLATGFAPGFVYCGLHPADMVVPRRESVRPMAPGGTVLFAAGQTAIAATPIRTGWHVIGQTPFQNFDPSRDTPTRLRAGDLVRFEQIE
;
A
#
# COMPACT_ATOMS: atom_id res chain seq x y z
N MET A 1 -16.29 18.24 -4.25
CA MET A 1 -15.78 17.17 -5.14
C MET A 1 -14.51 17.68 -5.79
N SER A 2 -13.33 17.24 -5.34
CA SER A 2 -12.08 17.59 -6.03
C SER A 2 -12.02 16.81 -7.34
N PRO A 3 -11.60 17.42 -8.45
CA PRO A 3 -11.45 16.71 -9.71
C PRO A 3 -10.40 15.61 -9.53
N THR A 4 -10.71 14.42 -10.00
CA THR A 4 -9.76 13.31 -10.11
C THR A 4 -8.51 13.83 -10.84
N ALA A 5 -7.34 13.70 -10.22
CA ALA A 5 -6.07 14.09 -10.85
C ALA A 5 -6.00 13.44 -12.26
N GLY A 6 -5.60 14.21 -13.26
CA GLY A 6 -5.59 13.77 -14.66
C GLY A 6 -4.74 12.50 -14.80
N ALA A 7 -5.37 11.37 -15.10
CA ALA A 7 -4.68 10.10 -15.27
C ALA A 7 -3.93 10.08 -16.61
N THR A 8 -2.65 9.65 -16.58
CA THR A 8 -1.86 9.37 -17.79
C THR A 8 -1.87 7.89 -18.06
N VAL A 9 -2.28 7.50 -19.26
CA VAL A 9 -2.29 6.10 -19.70
C VAL A 9 -1.09 5.83 -20.60
N LEU A 10 -0.26 4.88 -20.17
CA LEU A 10 1.00 4.52 -20.81
C LEU A 10 1.00 3.03 -21.20
N PRO A 11 1.39 2.67 -22.43
CA PRO A 11 1.64 1.28 -22.78
C PRO A 11 2.93 0.80 -22.09
N LEU A 12 2.92 -0.43 -21.57
CA LEU A 12 4.10 -1.13 -21.06
C LEU A 12 4.30 -2.42 -21.86
N GLY A 13 5.13 -2.36 -22.89
CA GLY A 13 5.26 -3.44 -23.85
C GLY A 13 3.96 -3.63 -24.65
N ASP A 14 3.71 -4.87 -25.05
CA ASP A 14 2.58 -5.27 -25.90
C ASP A 14 1.35 -5.78 -25.13
N ARG A 15 1.51 -6.06 -23.83
CA ARG A 15 0.49 -6.72 -23.00
C ARG A 15 0.21 -6.07 -21.66
N ALA A 16 0.63 -4.83 -21.46
CA ALA A 16 0.32 -4.13 -20.25
C ALA A 16 0.03 -2.64 -20.47
N MET A 17 -0.78 -2.09 -19.60
CA MET A 17 -1.18 -0.70 -19.58
C MET A 17 -1.00 -0.15 -18.18
N LEU A 18 -0.27 0.94 -18.03
CA LEU A 18 -0.10 1.65 -16.77
C LEU A 18 -0.95 2.92 -16.77
N ILE A 19 -1.84 3.03 -15.82
CA ILE A 19 -2.61 4.25 -15.55
C ILE A 19 -1.95 4.93 -14.35
N ARG A 20 -1.34 6.10 -14.58
CA ARG A 20 -0.56 6.83 -13.57
C ARG A 20 -1.24 8.14 -13.21
N PHE A 21 -1.39 8.42 -11.93
CA PHE A 21 -2.04 9.61 -11.37
C PHE A 21 -1.04 10.68 -10.92
N ALA A 22 0.19 10.31 -10.57
CA ALA A 22 1.26 11.23 -10.22
C ALA A 22 2.64 10.58 -10.37
N ASP A 23 3.69 11.41 -10.35
CA ASP A 23 5.09 10.95 -10.34
C ASP A 23 5.61 10.70 -8.92
N THR A 24 4.93 11.27 -7.92
CA THR A 24 5.28 11.13 -6.49
C THR A 24 4.08 10.69 -5.68
N LEU A 25 4.34 10.03 -4.56
CA LEU A 25 3.28 9.58 -3.65
C LEU A 25 2.60 10.79 -2.99
N SER A 26 1.27 10.88 -3.18
CA SER A 26 0.38 11.80 -2.48
C SER A 26 -0.90 11.08 -2.06
N ASP A 27 -1.61 11.62 -1.09
CA ASP A 27 -2.90 11.06 -0.64
C ASP A 27 -3.94 11.04 -1.77
N GLU A 28 -3.99 12.11 -2.56
CA GLU A 28 -4.92 12.26 -3.68
C GLU A 28 -4.64 11.23 -4.79
N ALA A 29 -3.37 11.12 -5.24
CA ALA A 29 -2.99 10.16 -6.28
C ALA A 29 -3.22 8.71 -5.85
N ASN A 30 -2.93 8.39 -4.58
CA ASN A 30 -3.18 7.07 -4.04
C ASN A 30 -4.68 6.75 -3.97
N ARG A 31 -5.51 7.69 -3.51
CA ARG A 31 -6.98 7.51 -3.54
C ARG A 31 -7.48 7.26 -4.95
N SER A 32 -7.03 8.05 -5.92
CA SER A 32 -7.41 7.90 -7.33
C SER A 32 -7.03 6.53 -7.88
N ALA A 33 -5.83 6.04 -7.59
CA ALA A 33 -5.39 4.70 -8.00
C ALA A 33 -6.27 3.59 -7.38
N ILE A 34 -6.58 3.68 -6.09
CA ILE A 34 -7.46 2.73 -5.41
C ILE A 34 -8.89 2.77 -5.96
N MET A 35 -9.42 3.97 -6.18
CA MET A 35 -10.77 4.15 -6.74
C MET A 35 -10.90 3.51 -8.12
N LEU A 36 -9.96 3.81 -9.01
CA LEU A 36 -9.94 3.22 -10.35
C LEU A 36 -9.79 1.70 -10.28
N ALA A 37 -8.85 1.17 -9.49
CA ALA A 37 -8.66 -0.27 -9.37
C ALA A 37 -9.94 -0.98 -8.93
N ARG A 38 -10.63 -0.47 -7.91
CA ARG A 38 -11.91 -1.02 -7.44
C ARG A 38 -13.03 -0.93 -8.48
N ALA A 39 -13.10 0.16 -9.22
CA ALA A 39 -14.08 0.31 -10.30
C ALA A 39 -13.84 -0.72 -11.42
N LEU A 40 -12.57 -0.94 -11.78
CA LEU A 40 -12.17 -1.95 -12.76
C LEU A 40 -12.37 -3.39 -12.26
N GLU A 41 -12.13 -3.66 -10.98
CA GLU A 41 -12.39 -4.98 -10.36
C GLU A 41 -13.87 -5.32 -10.33
N ALA A 42 -14.73 -4.32 -10.11
CA ALA A 42 -16.18 -4.49 -10.08
C ALA A 42 -16.79 -4.76 -11.47
N ASP A 43 -16.21 -4.16 -12.53
CA ASP A 43 -16.63 -4.32 -13.92
C ASP A 43 -15.38 -4.29 -14.83
N PRO A 44 -14.67 -5.44 -14.95
CA PRO A 44 -13.43 -5.49 -15.73
C PRO A 44 -13.67 -5.27 -17.22
N PRO A 45 -12.89 -4.39 -17.89
CA PRO A 45 -12.96 -4.28 -19.35
C PRO A 45 -12.59 -5.59 -20.04
N ALA A 46 -13.25 -5.89 -21.16
CA ALA A 46 -12.97 -7.09 -21.92
C ALA A 46 -11.50 -7.11 -22.38
N GLY A 47 -10.80 -8.24 -22.17
CA GLY A 47 -9.39 -8.42 -22.48
C GLY A 47 -8.44 -8.01 -21.35
N VAL A 48 -8.94 -7.57 -20.19
CA VAL A 48 -8.13 -7.35 -18.97
C VAL A 48 -8.04 -8.66 -18.18
N LEU A 49 -6.82 -9.15 -17.97
CA LEU A 49 -6.52 -10.38 -17.21
C LEU A 49 -6.22 -10.14 -15.73
N GLU A 50 -5.63 -8.97 -15.42
CA GLU A 50 -5.18 -8.65 -14.07
C GLU A 50 -5.22 -7.14 -13.85
N ILE A 51 -5.61 -6.74 -12.66
CA ILE A 51 -5.65 -5.36 -12.18
C ILE A 51 -4.78 -5.29 -10.94
N ALA A 52 -3.68 -4.54 -11.01
CA ALA A 52 -2.72 -4.43 -9.92
C ALA A 52 -2.58 -2.96 -9.47
N PRO A 53 -3.24 -2.56 -8.37
CA PRO A 53 -3.08 -1.21 -7.82
C PRO A 53 -1.70 -1.04 -7.18
N GLY A 54 -1.01 0.04 -7.59
CA GLY A 54 0.23 0.53 -6.97
C GLY A 54 -0.02 1.74 -6.08
N LEU A 55 1.06 2.40 -5.64
CA LEU A 55 0.97 3.57 -4.76
C LEU A 55 0.29 4.77 -5.43
N VAL A 56 0.57 5.01 -6.71
CA VAL A 56 0.05 6.15 -7.49
C VAL A 56 -0.41 5.76 -8.88
N SER A 57 -0.59 4.48 -9.13
CA SER A 57 -0.92 3.95 -10.45
C SER A 57 -1.72 2.65 -10.36
N VAL A 58 -2.31 2.26 -11.49
CA VAL A 58 -2.90 0.93 -11.67
C VAL A 58 -2.23 0.29 -12.89
N LEU A 59 -1.71 -0.91 -12.74
CA LEU A 59 -1.21 -1.72 -13.84
C LEU A 59 -2.30 -2.70 -14.27
N LEU A 60 -2.56 -2.74 -15.57
CA LEU A 60 -3.43 -3.75 -16.19
C LEU A 60 -2.57 -4.69 -17.04
N ARG A 61 -2.75 -6.00 -16.87
CA ARG A 61 -2.24 -7.00 -17.79
C ARG A 61 -3.35 -7.38 -18.77
N LEU A 62 -3.02 -7.40 -20.05
CA LEU A 62 -3.98 -7.60 -21.13
C LEU A 62 -3.78 -8.94 -21.83
N GLU A 63 -4.85 -9.46 -22.40
CA GLU A 63 -4.79 -10.56 -23.37
C GLU A 63 -4.00 -10.15 -24.62
N ALA A 64 -3.40 -11.13 -25.29
CA ALA A 64 -2.64 -10.88 -26.52
C ALA A 64 -3.47 -10.28 -27.66
N THR A 65 -4.78 -10.54 -27.64
CA THR A 65 -5.74 -10.09 -28.65
C THR A 65 -6.53 -8.85 -28.22
N ALA A 66 -6.24 -8.29 -27.04
CA ALA A 66 -6.96 -7.13 -26.53
C ALA A 66 -6.71 -5.88 -27.39
N ASP A 67 -7.77 -5.18 -27.72
CA ASP A 67 -7.68 -3.87 -28.36
C ASP A 67 -7.31 -2.81 -27.31
N PHE A 68 -6.06 -2.34 -27.37
CA PHE A 68 -5.52 -1.34 -26.44
C PHE A 68 -6.33 -0.03 -26.47
N GLY A 69 -6.76 0.43 -27.63
CA GLY A 69 -7.55 1.66 -27.78
C GLY A 69 -8.90 1.57 -27.09
N ARG A 70 -9.58 0.44 -27.28
CA ARG A 70 -10.85 0.15 -26.62
C ARG A 70 -10.69 0.06 -25.11
N VAL A 71 -9.72 -0.73 -24.61
CA VAL A 71 -9.48 -0.87 -23.16
C VAL A 71 -9.16 0.49 -22.55
N ARG A 72 -8.30 1.30 -23.20
CA ARG A 72 -8.00 2.66 -22.74
C ARG A 72 -9.26 3.52 -22.63
N GLY A 73 -10.15 3.50 -23.62
CA GLY A 73 -11.41 4.25 -23.60
C GLY A 73 -12.31 3.83 -22.43
N GLU A 74 -12.45 2.52 -22.21
CA GLU A 74 -13.24 1.97 -21.12
C GLU A 74 -12.65 2.30 -19.73
N VAL A 75 -11.32 2.27 -19.59
CA VAL A 75 -10.62 2.67 -18.36
C VAL A 75 -10.83 4.14 -18.03
N MET A 76 -10.70 5.03 -19.04
CA MET A 76 -10.87 6.46 -18.83
C MET A 76 -12.32 6.81 -18.44
N LEU A 77 -13.29 6.13 -19.03
CA LEU A 77 -14.70 6.30 -18.67
C LEU A 77 -14.96 5.89 -17.21
N ARG A 78 -14.44 4.72 -16.78
CA ARG A 78 -14.59 4.26 -15.39
C ARG A 78 -13.87 5.18 -14.40
N ASN A 79 -12.72 5.75 -14.79
CA ASN A 79 -12.01 6.70 -13.96
C ASN A 79 -12.82 7.98 -13.69
N GLU A 80 -13.58 8.46 -14.65
CA GLU A 80 -14.44 9.64 -14.49
C GLU A 80 -15.55 9.43 -13.46
N PHE A 81 -16.09 8.22 -13.37
CA PHE A 81 -17.20 7.86 -12.48
C PHE A 81 -16.76 7.17 -11.18
N ALA A 82 -15.47 6.91 -11.01
CA ALA A 82 -14.97 6.23 -9.82
C ALA A 82 -15.21 7.07 -8.55
N GLN A 83 -15.74 6.45 -7.51
CA GLN A 83 -16.01 7.10 -6.23
C GLN A 83 -15.22 6.43 -5.11
N PHE A 84 -14.67 7.24 -4.20
CA PHE A 84 -13.99 6.70 -3.03
C PHE A 84 -15.00 6.10 -2.05
N SER A 85 -14.79 4.82 -1.74
CA SER A 85 -15.45 4.13 -0.64
C SER A 85 -14.38 3.67 0.35
N PRO A 86 -14.51 3.97 1.64
CA PRO A 86 -13.61 3.43 2.65
C PRO A 86 -13.63 1.91 2.61
N GLY A 87 -12.44 1.30 2.81
CA GLY A 87 -12.33 -0.14 3.01
C GLY A 87 -12.74 -0.56 4.42
N VAL A 88 -12.53 -1.83 4.72
CA VAL A 88 -12.75 -2.40 6.05
C VAL A 88 -11.67 -1.90 7.02
N GLU A 89 -12.02 -1.59 8.26
CA GLU A 89 -11.05 -1.33 9.31
C GLU A 89 -10.62 -2.65 9.97
N HIS A 90 -9.30 -2.87 10.02
CA HIS A 90 -8.68 -4.01 10.67
C HIS A 90 -7.88 -3.55 11.89
N ARG A 91 -8.01 -4.25 13.01
CA ARG A 91 -7.17 -4.06 14.20
C ARG A 91 -5.97 -4.98 14.10
N VAL A 92 -4.78 -4.41 14.17
CA VAL A 92 -3.52 -5.13 14.07
C VAL A 92 -2.74 -4.95 15.37
N PRO A 93 -2.69 -5.99 16.22
CA PRO A 93 -1.91 -5.95 17.46
C PRO A 93 -0.41 -5.94 17.14
N VAL A 94 0.37 -5.09 17.83
CA VAL A 94 1.81 -4.92 17.61
C VAL A 94 2.54 -4.84 18.93
N ARG A 95 3.58 -5.67 19.09
CA ARG A 95 4.63 -5.41 20.09
C ARG A 95 5.64 -4.45 19.47
N PHE A 96 5.77 -3.28 20.08
CA PHE A 96 6.73 -2.26 19.66
C PHE A 96 8.09 -2.51 20.34
N ASP A 97 8.72 -3.63 20.00
CA ASP A 97 10.00 -4.12 20.52
C ASP A 97 11.08 -4.23 19.43
N GLY A 98 10.86 -3.58 18.28
CA GLY A 98 11.78 -3.65 17.13
C GLY A 98 13.14 -3.02 17.43
N ASP A 99 14.20 -3.64 16.89
CA ASP A 99 15.60 -3.22 17.08
C ASP A 99 15.86 -1.74 16.76
N ASP A 100 15.12 -1.21 15.77
CA ASP A 100 15.36 0.16 15.27
C ASP A 100 14.39 1.19 15.88
N LEU A 101 13.45 0.77 16.76
CA LEU A 101 12.43 1.66 17.34
C LEU A 101 13.05 2.87 18.09
N ALA A 102 14.08 2.62 18.91
CA ALA A 102 14.74 3.69 19.65
C ALA A 102 15.42 4.70 18.72
N GLU A 103 16.06 4.23 17.66
CA GLU A 103 16.69 5.09 16.65
C GLU A 103 15.66 5.92 15.90
N VAL A 104 14.55 5.30 15.48
CA VAL A 104 13.44 5.99 14.79
C VAL A 104 12.86 7.10 15.66
N ALA A 105 12.56 6.80 16.93
CA ALA A 105 12.04 7.78 17.87
C ALA A 105 13.02 8.95 18.08
N ALA A 106 14.31 8.66 18.28
CA ALA A 106 15.35 9.67 18.46
C ALA A 106 15.50 10.59 17.21
N ARG A 107 15.45 10.03 16.00
CA ARG A 107 15.48 10.81 14.75
C ARG A 107 14.30 11.79 14.62
N LEU A 108 13.19 11.49 15.26
CA LEU A 108 11.99 12.34 15.31
C LEU A 108 11.94 13.24 16.56
N SER A 109 12.99 13.22 17.39
CA SER A 109 13.05 13.92 18.69
C SER A 109 11.90 13.53 19.63
N LEU A 110 11.53 12.26 19.62
CA LEU A 110 10.48 11.68 20.46
C LEU A 110 11.06 10.63 21.42
N SER A 111 10.37 10.39 22.53
CA SER A 111 10.55 9.17 23.29
C SER A 111 9.95 7.98 22.52
N ARG A 112 10.32 6.74 22.90
CA ARG A 112 9.70 5.53 22.32
C ARG A 112 8.19 5.54 22.51
N GLN A 113 7.73 5.93 23.68
CA GLN A 113 6.30 5.97 24.02
C GLN A 113 5.56 7.04 23.19
N ASP A 114 6.12 8.26 23.10
CA ASP A 114 5.51 9.32 22.28
C ASP A 114 5.44 8.92 20.79
N PHE A 115 6.47 8.22 20.29
CA PHE A 115 6.44 7.69 18.93
C PHE A 115 5.27 6.71 18.74
N ILE A 116 5.12 5.73 19.66
CA ILE A 116 4.05 4.73 19.58
C ILE A 116 2.66 5.39 19.64
N GLU A 117 2.46 6.35 20.53
CA GLU A 117 1.20 7.08 20.64
C GLU A 117 0.88 7.87 19.38
N ARG A 118 1.87 8.57 18.80
CA ARG A 118 1.70 9.32 17.55
C ARG A 118 1.47 8.40 16.36
N HIS A 119 2.20 7.29 16.29
CA HIS A 119 2.06 6.29 15.25
C HIS A 119 0.65 5.69 15.24
N ASN A 120 0.10 5.38 16.42
CA ASN A 120 -1.20 4.71 16.57
C ASN A 120 -2.39 5.68 16.68
N ARG A 121 -2.16 6.99 16.59
CA ARG A 121 -3.18 8.02 16.85
C ARG A 121 -4.42 7.90 15.94
N ALA A 122 -4.22 7.49 14.71
CA ALA A 122 -5.30 7.32 13.73
C ALA A 122 -5.06 6.05 12.90
N PRO A 123 -6.13 5.44 12.36
CA PRO A 123 -5.96 4.34 11.40
C PRO A 123 -5.20 4.81 10.17
N LEU A 124 -4.33 3.95 9.64
CA LEU A 124 -3.61 4.19 8.40
C LEU A 124 -4.30 3.45 7.26
N ARG A 125 -4.44 4.11 6.11
CA ARG A 125 -4.95 3.44 4.91
C ARG A 125 -3.88 2.49 4.36
N VAL A 126 -4.30 1.31 3.92
CA VAL A 126 -3.50 0.45 3.05
C VAL A 126 -3.36 1.16 1.71
N LEU A 127 -2.15 1.60 1.39
CA LEU A 127 -1.83 2.36 0.18
C LEU A 127 -1.67 1.43 -1.03
N ALA A 128 -1.01 0.30 -0.82
CA ALA A 128 -0.78 -0.74 -1.80
C ALA A 128 -0.40 -2.05 -1.11
N THR A 129 -0.52 -3.14 -1.85
CA THR A 129 -0.02 -4.48 -1.50
C THR A 129 0.97 -4.94 -2.58
N GLY A 130 1.82 -5.91 -2.28
CA GLY A 130 2.80 -6.42 -3.23
C GLY A 130 4.23 -6.24 -2.74
N PHE A 131 5.23 -6.33 -3.59
CA PHE A 131 6.65 -6.46 -3.28
C PHE A 131 7.03 -7.90 -2.82
N ALA A 132 6.31 -8.46 -1.86
CA ALA A 132 6.43 -9.84 -1.42
C ALA A 132 5.01 -10.37 -1.09
N PRO A 133 4.79 -11.70 -1.01
CA PRO A 133 3.49 -12.25 -0.67
C PRO A 133 2.97 -11.67 0.66
N GLY A 134 1.79 -11.04 0.60
CA GLY A 134 1.13 -10.43 1.75
C GLY A 134 1.81 -9.17 2.32
N PHE A 135 2.81 -8.60 1.65
CA PHE A 135 3.41 -7.32 2.08
C PHE A 135 2.43 -6.16 1.87
N VAL A 136 2.34 -5.28 2.86
CA VAL A 136 1.37 -4.18 2.89
C VAL A 136 2.08 -2.87 3.21
N TYR A 137 1.78 -1.83 2.42
CA TYR A 137 2.17 -0.46 2.70
C TYR A 137 0.98 0.29 3.29
N CYS A 138 1.15 0.90 4.48
CA CYS A 138 0.15 1.70 5.17
C CYS A 138 0.63 3.14 5.31
N GLY A 139 -0.25 4.08 5.23
CA GLY A 139 0.10 5.50 5.40
C GLY A 139 -1.05 6.43 5.03
N LEU A 140 -0.78 7.70 4.88
CA LEU A 140 0.49 8.40 5.12
C LEU A 140 0.53 8.90 6.56
N HIS A 141 1.70 8.85 7.18
CA HIS A 141 1.91 9.59 8.43
C HIS A 141 2.06 11.10 8.17
N PRO A 142 1.84 11.95 9.18
CA PRO A 142 2.10 13.39 9.08
C PRO A 142 3.55 13.70 8.67
N ALA A 143 3.78 14.86 8.05
CA ALA A 143 5.08 15.25 7.50
C ALA A 143 6.21 15.30 8.54
N ASP A 144 5.88 15.52 9.81
CA ASP A 144 6.81 15.49 10.95
C ASP A 144 7.10 14.07 11.47
N MET A 145 6.52 13.04 10.86
CA MET A 145 6.76 11.62 11.12
C MET A 145 7.49 10.93 9.94
N VAL A 146 8.48 11.59 9.37
CA VAL A 146 9.23 11.06 8.21
C VAL A 146 10.67 10.75 8.61
N VAL A 147 11.06 9.48 8.49
CA VAL A 147 12.44 9.02 8.66
C VAL A 147 12.89 8.39 7.34
N PRO A 148 14.07 8.71 6.81
CA PRO A 148 14.59 8.09 5.59
C PRO A 148 14.80 6.59 5.80
N ARG A 149 14.90 5.84 4.71
CA ARG A 149 15.32 4.43 4.77
C ARG A 149 16.71 4.32 5.37
N ARG A 150 17.03 3.14 5.91
CA ARG A 150 18.38 2.82 6.39
C ARG A 150 19.38 2.89 5.23
N GLU A 151 20.60 3.28 5.54
CA GLU A 151 21.72 3.27 4.58
C GLU A 151 22.12 1.83 4.21
N SER A 152 21.93 0.88 5.13
CA SER A 152 22.22 -0.54 4.92
C SER A 152 20.95 -1.38 4.84
N VAL A 153 20.96 -2.36 3.94
CA VAL A 153 19.87 -3.32 3.81
C VAL A 153 20.02 -4.42 4.86
N ARG A 154 19.00 -4.62 5.69
CA ARG A 154 18.91 -5.77 6.60
C ARG A 154 18.71 -7.04 5.76
N PRO A 155 19.58 -8.05 5.90
CA PRO A 155 19.52 -9.25 5.05
C PRO A 155 18.27 -10.09 5.26
N MET A 156 17.66 -10.03 6.45
CA MET A 156 16.47 -10.79 6.79
C MET A 156 15.63 -10.02 7.83
N ALA A 157 14.36 -9.78 7.51
CA ALA A 157 13.31 -9.43 8.46
C ALA A 157 12.28 -10.57 8.41
N PRO A 158 11.93 -11.22 9.53
CA PRO A 158 10.98 -12.33 9.53
C PRO A 158 9.57 -11.89 9.18
N GLY A 159 8.69 -12.85 8.86
CA GLY A 159 7.25 -12.58 8.74
C GLY A 159 6.67 -12.03 10.04
N GLY A 160 5.67 -11.15 9.95
CA GLY A 160 5.11 -10.43 11.09
C GLY A 160 5.88 -9.16 11.47
N THR A 161 7.00 -8.84 10.79
CA THR A 161 7.74 -7.61 11.09
C THR A 161 6.96 -6.37 10.69
N VAL A 162 6.85 -5.42 11.62
CA VAL A 162 6.30 -4.08 11.38
C VAL A 162 7.46 -3.12 11.12
N LEU A 163 7.38 -2.44 9.99
CA LEU A 163 8.44 -1.63 9.41
C LEU A 163 8.03 -0.17 9.31
N PHE A 164 9.00 0.75 9.40
CA PHE A 164 8.75 2.18 9.27
C PHE A 164 9.84 2.86 8.43
N ALA A 165 9.45 3.65 7.44
CA ALA A 165 10.32 4.53 6.67
C ALA A 165 9.50 5.47 5.76
N ALA A 166 10.08 6.61 5.37
CA ALA A 166 9.52 7.54 4.39
C ALA A 166 8.06 7.96 4.68
N GLY A 167 7.69 8.12 5.95
CA GLY A 167 6.33 8.47 6.37
C GLY A 167 5.30 7.36 6.18
N GLN A 168 5.73 6.12 6.06
CA GLN A 168 4.88 4.94 5.89
C GLN A 168 5.21 3.88 6.92
N THR A 169 4.20 3.06 7.25
CA THR A 169 4.35 1.81 7.99
C THR A 169 4.12 0.65 7.02
N ALA A 170 4.86 -0.43 7.16
CA ALA A 170 4.62 -1.63 6.38
C ALA A 170 4.56 -2.88 7.26
N ILE A 171 3.85 -3.90 6.78
CA ILE A 171 3.80 -5.23 7.41
C ILE A 171 4.40 -6.23 6.43
N ALA A 172 5.46 -6.91 6.85
CA ALA A 172 6.03 -8.02 6.11
C ALA A 172 5.34 -9.32 6.54
N ALA A 173 4.51 -9.92 5.69
CA ALA A 173 3.84 -11.18 6.02
C ALA A 173 4.73 -12.41 5.83
N THR A 174 5.78 -12.29 5.03
CA THR A 174 6.80 -13.32 4.78
C THR A 174 8.20 -12.76 5.01
N PRO A 175 9.24 -13.61 5.20
CA PRO A 175 10.61 -13.12 5.36
C PRO A 175 11.08 -12.33 4.16
N ILE A 176 11.70 -11.16 4.39
CA ILE A 176 12.18 -10.25 3.34
C ILE A 176 13.54 -9.63 3.66
N ARG A 177 14.23 -9.15 2.64
CA ARG A 177 15.33 -8.19 2.77
C ARG A 177 14.75 -6.78 2.78
N THR A 178 15.25 -5.90 3.65
CA THR A 178 14.67 -4.56 3.75
C THR A 178 15.67 -3.49 4.18
N GLY A 179 15.54 -2.30 3.61
CA GLY A 179 16.17 -1.07 4.08
C GLY A 179 15.24 -0.23 4.99
N TRP A 180 14.12 -0.79 5.44
CA TRP A 180 13.23 -0.12 6.38
C TRP A 180 13.64 -0.42 7.83
N HIS A 181 13.29 0.48 8.72
CA HIS A 181 13.51 0.31 10.16
C HIS A 181 12.49 -0.68 10.74
N VAL A 182 12.97 -1.62 11.53
CA VAL A 182 12.12 -2.57 12.29
C VAL A 182 11.65 -1.89 13.55
N ILE A 183 10.36 -1.62 13.67
CA ILE A 183 9.76 -0.96 14.84
C ILE A 183 9.00 -1.92 15.76
N GLY A 184 8.69 -3.13 15.30
CA GLY A 184 7.98 -4.12 16.12
C GLY A 184 7.62 -5.39 15.36
N GLN A 185 6.81 -6.21 16.03
CA GLN A 185 6.32 -7.49 15.53
C GLN A 185 4.80 -7.59 15.74
N THR A 186 4.11 -8.23 14.79
CA THR A 186 2.68 -8.52 14.89
C THR A 186 2.40 -10.01 14.71
N PRO A 187 1.51 -10.61 15.50
CA PRO A 187 0.98 -11.95 15.24
C PRO A 187 -0.08 -11.96 14.13
N PHE A 188 -0.43 -10.81 13.55
CA PHE A 188 -1.42 -10.71 12.49
C PHE A 188 -0.91 -11.37 11.22
N GLN A 189 -1.53 -12.47 10.83
CA GLN A 189 -1.21 -13.19 9.59
C GLN A 189 -1.98 -12.59 8.42
N ASN A 190 -1.30 -11.76 7.61
CA ASN A 190 -1.90 -11.17 6.41
C ASN A 190 -1.91 -12.12 5.20
N PHE A 191 -1.06 -13.14 5.15
CA PHE A 191 -0.93 -14.04 4.02
C PHE A 191 -1.10 -15.49 4.43
N ASP A 192 -2.01 -16.19 3.73
CA ASP A 192 -2.24 -17.62 3.85
C ASP A 192 -2.55 -18.18 2.45
N PRO A 193 -1.59 -18.91 1.83
CA PRO A 193 -1.74 -19.42 0.47
C PRO A 193 -2.80 -20.53 0.32
N SER A 194 -3.29 -21.10 1.43
CA SER A 194 -4.33 -22.13 1.42
C SER A 194 -5.75 -21.57 1.26
N ARG A 195 -5.92 -20.25 1.36
CA ARG A 195 -7.23 -19.59 1.27
C ARG A 195 -7.54 -19.15 -0.15
N ASP A 196 -8.81 -19.17 -0.55
CA ASP A 196 -9.28 -18.63 -1.83
C ASP A 196 -8.89 -17.16 -2.02
N THR A 197 -8.94 -16.38 -0.95
CA THR A 197 -8.39 -15.03 -0.88
C THR A 197 -7.18 -15.07 0.05
N PRO A 198 -5.96 -15.15 -0.50
CA PRO A 198 -4.76 -15.42 0.28
C PRO A 198 -4.30 -14.24 1.16
N THR A 199 -4.78 -13.02 0.91
CA THR A 199 -4.48 -11.82 1.72
C THR A 199 -5.73 -11.31 2.41
N ARG A 200 -5.58 -10.85 3.66
CA ARG A 200 -6.68 -10.27 4.45
C ARG A 200 -6.83 -8.77 4.20
N LEU A 201 -5.71 -8.06 4.04
CA LEU A 201 -5.68 -6.62 3.80
C LEU A 201 -5.63 -6.33 2.30
N ARG A 202 -6.40 -5.35 1.87
CA ARG A 202 -6.49 -4.88 0.48
C ARG A 202 -6.24 -3.38 0.41
N ALA A 203 -5.78 -2.89 -0.75
CA ALA A 203 -5.63 -1.46 -0.97
C ALA A 203 -6.94 -0.70 -0.69
N GLY A 204 -6.85 0.34 0.13
CA GLY A 204 -7.98 1.15 0.59
C GLY A 204 -8.61 0.70 1.90
N ASP A 205 -8.24 -0.44 2.47
CA ASP A 205 -8.61 -0.79 3.85
C ASP A 205 -7.93 0.14 4.85
N LEU A 206 -8.42 0.15 6.08
CA LEU A 206 -7.84 0.90 7.19
C LEU A 206 -7.20 -0.07 8.18
N VAL A 207 -6.04 0.26 8.68
CA VAL A 207 -5.31 -0.50 9.69
C VAL A 207 -5.17 0.35 10.94
N ARG A 208 -5.78 -0.10 12.03
CA ARG A 208 -5.56 0.45 13.36
C ARG A 208 -4.53 -0.42 14.07
N PHE A 209 -3.33 0.14 14.26
CA PHE A 209 -2.29 -0.51 15.04
C PHE A 209 -2.59 -0.36 16.53
N GLU A 210 -2.52 -1.47 17.26
CA GLU A 210 -2.80 -1.51 18.70
C GLU A 210 -1.58 -2.09 19.43
N GLN A 211 -1.07 -1.35 20.39
CA GLN A 211 0.07 -1.83 21.19
C GLN A 211 -0.38 -2.99 22.08
N ILE A 212 0.40 -4.06 22.06
CA ILE A 212 0.30 -5.19 22.99
C ILE A 212 1.62 -5.39 23.73
N GLU A 213 1.59 -6.12 24.83
CA GLU A 213 2.75 -6.51 25.64
C GLU A 213 3.64 -7.55 24.94
#